data_dab12209ac0975dda7c083029d99f710
#
_entry.id   dab12209ac0975dda7c083029d99f710
#
_cell.length_a   1.000
_cell.length_b   1.000
_cell.length_c   1.000
_cell.angle_alpha   90.00
_cell.angle_beta   90.00
_cell.angle_gamma   90.00
#
_symmetry.space_group_name_H-M   'P 1'
#
loop_
_entity.id
_entity.type
_entity.pdbx_description
1 polymer ?
#
loop_
_entity_poly.entity_id
_entity_poly.type
_entity_poly.pdbx_seq_one_letter_code
_entity_poly.pdbx_strand_id
1 'polypeptide(L)'
;MPKISFQQLKRIAQHGVSIINGVVGDKLHNTSLGIEMGFYHQNKRLVLDKNSLSERYATLNTVPSPKICILIHGVTDNERTWIMPNNNDYGSLLEQDFQYAPFYLRYNSGLHISDNGKALAAILEKLYQNYPVEIEEICIIAHSMGGLVTHSACHYAQENGLEWSKKLKQMFLLATPHLGSFLEKFANLTTNILEKVPNWHTRLVGKVINLRSAGIKDLRYGYLTEADWINQDPDRLFKNNKTPPPKLSNVAYYVISARLTEKEKHWISRLFGDILVSTKSATARSKNAAEFNFTTDNHFELAKTYHFQLQASEKVYEQIKNFMQRHNPNIP
;
A
#
# COMPACT_ATOMS: atom_id res chain seq x y z
N MET A 1 -3.57 -11.75 -34.74
CA MET A 1 -3.33 -11.56 -33.29
C MET A 1 -2.22 -10.55 -33.13
N PRO A 2 -2.33 -9.48 -32.35
CA PRO A 2 -1.26 -8.54 -32.13
C PRO A 2 -0.09 -9.27 -31.44
N LYS A 3 1.13 -9.09 -31.94
CA LYS A 3 2.35 -9.66 -31.35
C LYS A 3 2.59 -9.00 -29.99
N ILE A 4 2.49 -9.78 -28.92
CA ILE A 4 2.84 -9.32 -27.58
C ILE A 4 4.35 -9.05 -27.54
N SER A 5 4.77 -7.84 -27.16
CA SER A 5 6.19 -7.50 -27.05
C SER A 5 6.84 -8.22 -25.86
N PHE A 6 8.17 -8.42 -25.93
CA PHE A 6 8.94 -9.01 -24.84
C PHE A 6 8.75 -8.25 -23.51
N GLN A 7 8.64 -6.92 -23.57
CA GLN A 7 8.34 -6.11 -22.40
C GLN A 7 6.94 -6.37 -21.84
N GLN A 8 5.92 -6.58 -22.69
CA GLN A 8 4.57 -6.95 -22.24
C GLN A 8 4.56 -8.33 -21.58
N LEU A 9 5.27 -9.32 -22.15
CA LEU A 9 5.42 -10.65 -21.53
C LEU A 9 6.10 -10.57 -20.16
N LYS A 10 7.17 -9.77 -20.04
CA LYS A 10 7.86 -9.54 -18.76
C LYS A 10 6.94 -8.87 -17.73
N ARG A 11 6.07 -7.93 -18.15
CA ARG A 11 5.05 -7.30 -17.28
C ARG A 11 4.04 -8.31 -16.75
N ILE A 12 3.51 -9.16 -17.63
CA ILE A 12 2.53 -10.20 -17.26
C ILE A 12 3.17 -11.20 -16.29
N ALA A 13 4.40 -11.64 -16.55
CA ALA A 13 5.12 -12.56 -15.66
C ALA A 13 5.37 -11.95 -14.27
N GLN A 14 5.80 -10.70 -14.18
CA GLN A 14 6.05 -10.03 -12.90
C GLN A 14 4.76 -9.80 -12.10
N HIS A 15 3.67 -9.45 -12.76
CA HIS A 15 2.37 -9.32 -12.11
C HIS A 15 1.86 -10.68 -11.62
N GLY A 16 2.07 -11.75 -12.40
CA GLY A 16 1.78 -13.13 -11.98
C GLY A 16 2.54 -13.53 -10.72
N VAL A 17 3.83 -13.20 -10.62
CA VAL A 17 4.63 -13.45 -9.40
C VAL A 17 4.09 -12.69 -8.20
N SER A 18 3.65 -11.43 -8.36
CA SER A 18 3.07 -10.63 -7.27
C SER A 18 1.75 -11.23 -6.78
N ILE A 19 0.90 -11.73 -7.70
CA ILE A 19 -0.35 -12.41 -7.36
C ILE A 19 -0.06 -13.68 -6.56
N ILE A 20 0.87 -14.52 -7.01
CA ILE A 20 1.26 -15.76 -6.32
C ILE A 20 1.80 -15.45 -4.93
N ASN A 21 2.68 -14.43 -4.80
CA ASN A 21 3.18 -14.02 -3.50
C ASN A 21 2.08 -13.46 -2.60
N GLY A 22 1.12 -12.71 -3.10
CA GLY A 22 -0.03 -12.26 -2.29
C GLY A 22 -0.85 -13.40 -1.71
N VAL A 23 -1.00 -14.50 -2.45
CA VAL A 23 -1.85 -15.64 -2.05
C VAL A 23 -1.12 -16.67 -1.19
N VAL A 24 0.15 -16.95 -1.49
CA VAL A 24 0.95 -18.04 -0.84
C VAL A 24 2.40 -17.60 -0.53
N GLY A 25 2.67 -16.32 -0.48
CA GLY A 25 4.02 -15.79 -0.37
C GLY A 25 4.71 -16.10 0.96
N ASP A 26 3.95 -16.36 2.03
CA ASP A 26 4.45 -16.88 3.28
C ASP A 26 5.16 -18.24 3.11
N LYS A 27 4.71 -19.06 2.17
CA LYS A 27 5.32 -20.35 1.83
C LYS A 27 6.45 -20.25 0.81
N LEU A 28 6.50 -19.14 0.07
CA LEU A 28 7.50 -18.90 -0.98
C LEU A 28 8.68 -18.05 -0.51
N HIS A 29 8.63 -17.48 0.69
CA HIS A 29 9.58 -16.50 1.19
C HIS A 29 11.06 -16.95 1.03
N ASN A 30 11.35 -18.20 1.28
CA ASN A 30 12.70 -18.76 1.18
C ASN A 30 12.98 -19.45 -0.17
N THR A 31 12.22 -19.16 -1.21
CA THR A 31 12.40 -19.72 -2.55
C THR A 31 12.80 -18.63 -3.56
N SER A 32 13.23 -19.03 -4.74
CA SER A 32 13.53 -18.13 -5.86
C SER A 32 12.32 -17.33 -6.37
N LEU A 33 11.10 -17.68 -5.95
CA LEU A 33 9.86 -16.98 -6.27
C LEU A 33 9.44 -15.99 -5.16
N GLY A 34 10.11 -15.99 -4.02
CA GLY A 34 9.86 -15.05 -2.92
C GLY A 34 10.23 -13.63 -3.34
N ILE A 35 9.33 -12.67 -3.10
CA ILE A 35 9.62 -11.24 -3.34
C ILE A 35 10.33 -10.69 -2.10
N GLU A 36 11.54 -10.19 -2.30
CA GLU A 36 12.28 -9.44 -1.29
C GLU A 36 11.84 -7.97 -1.32
N MET A 37 11.61 -7.40 -0.12
CA MET A 37 11.25 -5.99 0.00
C MET A 37 12.35 -5.07 -0.51
N GLY A 38 11.96 -4.04 -1.26
CA GLY A 38 12.89 -3.04 -1.78
C GLY A 38 12.19 -1.90 -2.49
N PHE A 39 12.91 -0.80 -2.68
CA PHE A 39 12.48 0.26 -3.58
C PHE A 39 12.93 -0.04 -5.01
N TYR A 40 12.05 0.27 -5.95
CA TYR A 40 12.27 -0.03 -7.37
C TYR A 40 12.10 1.24 -8.20
N HIS A 41 12.91 1.34 -9.24
CA HIS A 41 12.76 2.34 -10.29
C HIS A 41 12.95 1.63 -11.64
N GLN A 42 11.99 1.78 -12.55
CA GLN A 42 12.02 1.12 -13.87
C GLN A 42 12.36 -0.38 -13.80
N ASN A 43 11.75 -1.11 -12.85
CA ASN A 43 11.99 -2.55 -12.55
C ASN A 43 13.38 -2.92 -12.01
N LYS A 44 14.24 -1.99 -11.73
CA LYS A 44 15.50 -2.23 -11.05
C LYS A 44 15.35 -1.92 -9.58
N ARG A 45 15.79 -2.85 -8.72
CA ARG A 45 15.86 -2.61 -7.29
C ARG A 45 16.94 -1.56 -7.02
N LEU A 46 16.60 -0.58 -6.20
CA LEU A 46 17.55 0.45 -5.78
C LEU A 46 18.47 -0.12 -4.69
N VAL A 47 19.74 0.15 -4.80
CA VAL A 47 20.72 -0.13 -3.74
C VAL A 47 20.75 1.11 -2.83
N LEU A 48 20.47 0.89 -1.55
CA LEU A 48 20.34 1.96 -0.56
C LEU A 48 21.64 2.14 0.21
N ASP A 49 22.72 2.47 -0.50
CA ASP A 49 23.94 3.03 0.08
C ASP A 49 24.18 4.42 -0.50
N LYS A 50 25.00 5.21 0.19
CA LYS A 50 25.22 6.61 -0.16
C LYS A 50 25.80 6.82 -1.55
N ASN A 51 26.71 5.93 -1.97
CA ASN A 51 27.35 6.03 -3.28
C ASN A 51 26.37 5.72 -4.40
N SER A 52 25.66 4.59 -4.31
CA SER A 52 24.66 4.17 -5.31
C SER A 52 23.53 5.16 -5.46
N LEU A 53 23.05 5.76 -4.36
CA LEU A 53 22.03 6.80 -4.41
C LEU A 53 22.55 8.09 -5.03
N SER A 54 23.79 8.51 -4.72
CA SER A 54 24.43 9.68 -5.33
C SER A 54 24.66 9.47 -6.83
N GLU A 55 25.16 8.31 -7.25
CA GLU A 55 25.37 7.95 -8.66
C GLU A 55 24.07 7.94 -9.45
N ARG A 56 22.96 7.52 -8.83
CA ARG A 56 21.63 7.58 -9.47
C ARG A 56 21.27 9.00 -9.88
N TYR A 57 21.42 9.97 -8.99
CA TYR A 57 21.11 11.36 -9.29
C TYR A 57 22.07 11.97 -10.31
N ALA A 58 23.35 11.63 -10.23
CA ALA A 58 24.35 12.04 -11.21
C ALA A 58 24.02 11.46 -12.61
N THR A 59 23.64 10.18 -12.71
CA THR A 59 23.26 9.51 -13.96
C THR A 59 22.00 10.13 -14.58
N LEU A 60 21.04 10.53 -13.75
CA LEU A 60 19.80 11.18 -14.19
C LEU A 60 20.01 12.68 -14.47
N ASN A 61 21.18 13.22 -14.17
CA ASN A 61 21.48 14.67 -14.23
C ASN A 61 20.45 15.51 -13.45
N THR A 62 20.06 15.02 -12.26
CA THR A 62 19.10 15.67 -11.37
C THR A 62 19.70 15.90 -10.00
N VAL A 63 19.09 16.83 -9.24
CA VAL A 63 19.50 17.13 -7.86
C VAL A 63 18.56 16.36 -6.92
N PRO A 64 19.10 15.65 -5.88
CA PRO A 64 18.26 15.01 -4.90
C PRO A 64 17.41 16.03 -4.14
N SER A 65 16.10 15.78 -4.07
CA SER A 65 15.18 16.62 -3.31
C SER A 65 15.24 16.28 -1.81
N PRO A 66 15.17 17.24 -0.88
CA PRO A 66 15.03 16.98 0.55
C PRO A 66 13.64 16.43 0.92
N LYS A 67 12.70 16.41 -0.02
CA LYS A 67 11.36 15.83 0.15
C LYS A 67 11.26 14.51 -0.60
N ILE A 68 10.81 13.46 0.08
CA ILE A 68 10.62 12.15 -0.55
C ILE A 68 9.18 11.66 -0.41
N CYS A 69 8.70 10.98 -1.44
CA CYS A 69 7.40 10.33 -1.43
C CYS A 69 7.56 8.81 -1.55
N ILE A 70 6.95 8.07 -0.63
CA ILE A 70 6.96 6.61 -0.62
C ILE A 70 5.60 6.09 -1.10
N LEU A 71 5.59 5.30 -2.18
CA LEU A 71 4.37 4.71 -2.73
C LEU A 71 4.33 3.21 -2.40
N ILE A 72 3.28 2.79 -1.68
CA ILE A 72 3.14 1.44 -1.10
C ILE A 72 1.88 0.78 -1.63
N HIS A 73 2.05 -0.26 -2.45
CA HIS A 73 0.95 -0.98 -3.12
C HIS A 73 0.13 -1.87 -2.16
N GLY A 74 -1.00 -2.37 -2.65
CA GLY A 74 -1.88 -3.29 -1.95
C GLY A 74 -1.49 -4.77 -2.07
N VAL A 75 -2.37 -5.65 -1.55
CA VAL A 75 -2.21 -7.10 -1.67
C VAL A 75 -2.22 -7.52 -3.14
N THR A 76 -1.39 -8.50 -3.50
CA THR A 76 -1.21 -9.03 -4.87
C THR A 76 -0.66 -8.07 -5.93
N ASP A 77 -0.43 -6.81 -5.56
CA ASP A 77 0.08 -5.75 -6.43
C ASP A 77 1.62 -5.66 -6.43
N ASN A 78 2.14 -4.67 -7.15
CA ASN A 78 3.54 -4.27 -7.14
C ASN A 78 3.66 -2.76 -7.47
N GLU A 79 4.88 -2.24 -7.54
CA GLU A 79 5.15 -0.83 -7.78
C GLU A 79 4.61 -0.26 -9.10
N ARG A 80 4.18 -1.10 -10.03
CA ARG A 80 3.65 -0.66 -11.34
C ARG A 80 2.17 -0.33 -11.32
N THR A 81 1.47 -0.70 -10.28
CA THR A 81 0.02 -0.44 -10.16
C THR A 81 -0.30 1.06 -10.04
N TRP A 82 0.72 1.89 -9.78
CA TRP A 82 0.59 3.35 -9.74
C TRP A 82 0.52 4.01 -11.11
N ILE A 83 0.81 3.28 -12.20
CA ILE A 83 0.83 3.83 -13.56
C ILE A 83 -0.61 4.01 -14.06
N MET A 84 -0.96 5.25 -14.36
CA MET A 84 -2.26 5.64 -14.92
C MET A 84 -2.36 5.31 -16.43
N PRO A 85 -3.58 5.30 -16.99
CA PRO A 85 -3.79 5.04 -18.42
C PRO A 85 -3.03 5.99 -19.36
N ASN A 86 -2.76 7.22 -18.93
CA ASN A 86 -1.97 8.23 -19.65
C ASN A 86 -0.46 8.07 -19.50
N ASN A 87 0.02 6.96 -18.90
CA ASN A 87 1.40 6.64 -18.55
C ASN A 87 2.07 7.54 -17.51
N ASN A 88 1.35 8.46 -16.88
CA ASN A 88 1.80 9.15 -15.67
C ASN A 88 1.60 8.26 -14.44
N ASP A 89 2.15 8.63 -13.32
CA ASP A 89 1.91 8.03 -12.01
C ASP A 89 1.99 9.10 -10.91
N TYR A 90 1.51 8.77 -9.71
CA TYR A 90 1.45 9.74 -8.63
C TYR A 90 2.83 10.26 -8.20
N GLY A 91 3.85 9.41 -8.23
CA GLY A 91 5.19 9.82 -7.85
C GLY A 91 5.77 10.84 -8.83
N SER A 92 5.67 10.57 -10.13
CA SER A 92 6.15 11.49 -11.18
C SER A 92 5.41 12.83 -11.14
N LEU A 93 4.10 12.81 -10.87
CA LEU A 93 3.31 14.03 -10.74
C LEU A 93 3.67 14.82 -9.47
N LEU A 94 3.93 14.12 -8.34
CA LEU A 94 4.38 14.77 -7.11
C LEU A 94 5.79 15.36 -7.22
N GLU A 95 6.65 14.72 -8.00
CA GLU A 95 7.97 15.27 -8.33
C GLU A 95 7.82 16.58 -9.12
N GLN A 96 6.95 16.60 -10.12
CA GLN A 96 6.67 17.76 -10.95
C GLN A 96 5.99 18.91 -10.17
N ASP A 97 4.93 18.60 -9.41
CA ASP A 97 4.07 19.62 -8.78
C ASP A 97 4.62 20.11 -7.44
N PHE A 98 5.33 19.25 -6.68
CA PHE A 98 5.74 19.54 -5.30
C PHE A 98 7.20 19.20 -5.00
N GLN A 99 7.97 18.75 -5.99
CA GLN A 99 9.39 18.42 -5.87
C GLN A 99 9.67 17.24 -4.92
N TYR A 100 8.74 16.28 -4.77
CA TYR A 100 9.00 15.06 -4.02
C TYR A 100 9.74 14.04 -4.88
N ALA A 101 10.88 13.53 -4.40
CA ALA A 101 11.55 12.40 -5.03
C ALA A 101 10.78 11.09 -4.75
N PRO A 102 10.27 10.37 -5.79
CA PRO A 102 9.44 9.20 -5.59
C PRO A 102 10.26 7.92 -5.36
N PHE A 103 9.78 7.10 -4.41
CA PHE A 103 10.27 5.76 -4.11
C PHE A 103 9.11 4.76 -4.11
N TYR A 104 9.16 3.79 -5.02
CA TYR A 104 8.11 2.80 -5.20
C TYR A 104 8.49 1.51 -4.49
N LEU A 105 7.73 1.14 -3.46
CA LEU A 105 7.95 -0.10 -2.72
C LEU A 105 7.43 -1.30 -3.49
N ARG A 106 8.21 -2.39 -3.52
CA ARG A 106 7.76 -3.75 -3.83
C ARG A 106 8.00 -4.63 -2.62
N TYR A 107 7.01 -5.42 -2.22
CA TYR A 107 7.12 -6.30 -1.08
C TYR A 107 6.25 -7.55 -1.27
N ASN A 108 6.52 -8.60 -0.48
CA ASN A 108 5.75 -9.83 -0.45
C ASN A 108 4.49 -9.63 0.41
N SER A 109 3.36 -9.32 -0.21
CA SER A 109 2.09 -9.10 0.48
C SER A 109 1.47 -10.36 1.09
N GLY A 110 2.07 -11.53 0.89
CA GLY A 110 1.66 -12.78 1.55
C GLY A 110 2.28 -13.02 2.92
N LEU A 111 3.32 -12.27 3.31
CA LEU A 111 3.87 -12.31 4.67
C LEU A 111 2.94 -11.61 5.66
N HIS A 112 3.13 -11.86 6.95
CA HIS A 112 2.43 -11.10 7.99
C HIS A 112 2.61 -9.59 7.79
N ILE A 113 1.56 -8.83 8.09
CA ILE A 113 1.62 -7.36 8.05
C ILE A 113 2.70 -6.85 9.00
N SER A 114 2.86 -7.48 10.16
CA SER A 114 3.91 -7.17 11.11
C SER A 114 5.33 -7.39 10.56
N ASP A 115 5.57 -8.48 9.82
CA ASP A 115 6.88 -8.76 9.23
C ASP A 115 7.21 -7.74 8.14
N ASN A 116 6.23 -7.43 7.27
CA ASN A 116 6.35 -6.37 6.30
C ASN A 116 6.54 -4.99 6.95
N GLY A 117 5.88 -4.72 8.08
CA GLY A 117 6.04 -3.50 8.84
C GLY A 117 7.44 -3.34 9.42
N LYS A 118 7.99 -4.38 10.04
CA LYS A 118 9.39 -4.40 10.52
C LYS A 118 10.38 -4.16 9.39
N ALA A 119 10.18 -4.86 8.26
CA ALA A 119 11.04 -4.71 7.09
C ALA A 119 10.96 -3.30 6.48
N LEU A 120 9.75 -2.73 6.39
CA LEU A 120 9.54 -1.37 5.89
C LEU A 120 10.18 -0.34 6.83
N ALA A 121 10.03 -0.47 8.14
CA ALA A 121 10.67 0.41 9.12
C ALA A 121 12.19 0.41 8.94
N ALA A 122 12.79 -0.76 8.80
CA ALA A 122 14.23 -0.91 8.62
C ALA A 122 14.73 -0.33 7.28
N ILE A 123 14.01 -0.56 6.17
CA ILE A 123 14.42 -0.06 4.85
C ILE A 123 14.24 1.46 4.72
N LEU A 124 13.24 2.04 5.39
CA LEU A 124 13.06 3.48 5.47
C LEU A 124 14.17 4.14 6.29
N GLU A 125 14.57 3.53 7.40
CA GLU A 125 15.72 4.02 8.18
C GLU A 125 17.00 3.95 7.36
N LYS A 126 17.23 2.85 6.63
CA LYS A 126 18.37 2.72 5.74
C LYS A 126 18.37 3.78 4.64
N LEU A 127 17.21 4.08 4.04
CA LEU A 127 17.07 5.15 3.05
C LEU A 127 17.39 6.51 3.69
N TYR A 128 16.83 6.79 4.87
CA TYR A 128 17.04 8.04 5.60
C TYR A 128 18.52 8.29 5.88
N GLN A 129 19.23 7.27 6.39
CA GLN A 129 20.65 7.38 6.75
C GLN A 129 21.60 7.53 5.55
N ASN A 130 21.21 7.01 4.39
CA ASN A 130 22.07 6.95 3.20
C ASN A 130 21.63 7.89 2.08
N TYR A 131 20.58 8.67 2.29
CA TYR A 131 20.10 9.60 1.27
C TYR A 131 21.15 10.70 1.03
N PRO A 132 21.39 11.15 -0.24
CA PRO A 132 22.49 12.07 -0.54
C PRO A 132 22.43 13.44 0.13
N VAL A 133 21.22 13.90 0.46
CA VAL A 133 20.98 15.18 1.17
C VAL A 133 20.16 14.90 2.42
N GLU A 134 20.10 15.85 3.36
CA GLU A 134 19.22 15.73 4.52
C GLU A 134 17.75 15.66 4.07
N ILE A 135 17.03 14.62 4.55
CA ILE A 135 15.59 14.50 4.32
C ILE A 135 14.87 15.41 5.31
N GLU A 136 14.16 16.40 4.77
CA GLU A 136 13.34 17.32 5.57
C GLU A 136 11.93 16.82 5.77
N GLU A 137 11.36 16.17 4.73
CA GLU A 137 9.98 15.71 4.71
C GLU A 137 9.80 14.37 4.01
N ILE A 138 9.02 13.51 4.64
CA ILE A 138 8.54 12.25 4.06
C ILE A 138 7.02 12.33 3.91
N CYS A 139 6.54 12.02 2.71
CA CYS A 139 5.14 11.76 2.40
C CYS A 139 4.98 10.26 2.10
N ILE A 140 3.91 9.63 2.60
CA ILE A 140 3.58 8.24 2.26
C ILE A 140 2.21 8.21 1.59
N ILE A 141 2.13 7.54 0.43
CA ILE A 141 0.87 7.20 -0.24
C ILE A 141 0.75 5.68 -0.24
N ALA A 142 -0.22 5.17 0.48
CA ALA A 142 -0.39 3.74 0.69
C ALA A 142 -1.79 3.28 0.28
N HIS A 143 -1.85 2.22 -0.54
CA HIS A 143 -3.10 1.64 -1.01
C HIS A 143 -3.44 0.35 -0.25
N SER A 144 -4.70 0.24 0.19
CA SER A 144 -5.26 -0.99 0.75
C SER A 144 -4.41 -1.57 1.89
N MET A 145 -3.92 -2.82 1.78
CA MET A 145 -3.01 -3.48 2.71
C MET A 145 -1.74 -2.67 2.98
N GLY A 146 -1.25 -1.92 1.98
CA GLY A 146 -0.09 -1.05 2.12
C GLY A 146 -0.24 -0.01 3.24
N GLY A 147 -1.47 0.46 3.49
CA GLY A 147 -1.74 1.35 4.62
C GLY A 147 -1.58 0.68 5.98
N LEU A 148 -1.97 -0.60 6.11
CA LEU A 148 -1.73 -1.38 7.34
C LEU A 148 -0.25 -1.66 7.54
N VAL A 149 0.48 -2.01 6.47
CA VAL A 149 1.95 -2.16 6.50
C VAL A 149 2.63 -0.87 6.93
N THR A 150 2.14 0.29 6.45
CA THR A 150 2.63 1.61 6.86
C THR A 150 2.40 1.87 8.35
N HIS A 151 1.21 1.60 8.87
CA HIS A 151 0.92 1.73 10.31
C HIS A 151 1.79 0.81 11.14
N SER A 152 1.97 -0.44 10.71
CA SER A 152 2.87 -1.39 11.35
C SER A 152 4.32 -0.88 11.37
N ALA A 153 4.81 -0.32 10.24
CA ALA A 153 6.14 0.28 10.17
C ALA A 153 6.29 1.47 11.13
N CYS A 154 5.28 2.33 11.24
CA CYS A 154 5.28 3.43 12.20
C CYS A 154 5.32 2.93 13.65
N HIS A 155 4.59 1.85 13.98
CA HIS A 155 4.64 1.22 15.30
C HIS A 155 6.06 0.77 15.64
N TYR A 156 6.68 -0.03 14.77
CA TYR A 156 8.04 -0.51 15.00
C TYR A 156 9.10 0.60 14.93
N ALA A 157 8.86 1.66 14.18
CA ALA A 157 9.74 2.82 14.17
C ALA A 157 9.72 3.57 15.51
N GLN A 158 8.54 3.74 16.12
CA GLN A 158 8.43 4.34 17.46
C GLN A 158 9.06 3.45 18.52
N GLU A 159 8.79 2.15 18.49
CA GLU A 159 9.33 1.17 19.44
C GLU A 159 10.87 1.13 19.41
N ASN A 160 11.47 1.25 18.23
CA ASN A 160 12.91 1.19 18.03
C ASN A 160 13.58 2.57 17.91
N GLY A 161 12.86 3.67 18.09
CA GLY A 161 13.41 5.02 18.04
C GLY A 161 13.99 5.42 16.68
N LEU A 162 13.42 4.93 15.55
CA LEU A 162 13.94 5.20 14.21
C LEU A 162 13.68 6.63 13.77
N GLU A 163 14.69 7.26 13.19
CA GLU A 163 14.71 8.71 12.90
C GLU A 163 13.80 9.10 11.72
N TRP A 164 13.65 8.23 10.71
CA TRP A 164 12.81 8.54 9.55
C TRP A 164 11.38 8.93 9.94
N SER A 165 10.84 8.32 10.99
CA SER A 165 9.46 8.57 11.43
C SER A 165 9.22 10.00 11.93
N LYS A 166 10.27 10.69 12.38
CA LYS A 166 10.23 12.11 12.80
C LYS A 166 10.10 13.05 11.61
N LYS A 167 10.52 12.61 10.42
CA LYS A 167 10.44 13.36 9.17
C LYS A 167 9.13 13.10 8.40
N LEU A 168 8.32 12.12 8.83
CA LEU A 168 7.01 11.85 8.25
C LEU A 168 6.05 13.00 8.56
N LYS A 169 5.50 13.63 7.52
CA LYS A 169 4.59 14.79 7.63
C LYS A 169 3.19 14.48 7.14
N GLN A 170 3.06 13.68 6.09
CA GLN A 170 1.79 13.41 5.44
C GLN A 170 1.64 11.92 5.13
N MET A 171 0.43 11.40 5.34
CA MET A 171 0.09 10.01 5.04
C MET A 171 -1.26 9.96 4.32
N PHE A 172 -1.25 9.54 3.06
CA PHE A 172 -2.45 9.32 2.25
C PHE A 172 -2.80 7.83 2.25
N LEU A 173 -3.96 7.50 2.79
CA LEU A 173 -4.46 6.14 2.97
C LEU A 173 -5.60 5.88 1.99
N LEU A 174 -5.28 5.22 0.89
CA LEU A 174 -6.23 4.92 -0.18
C LEU A 174 -6.90 3.57 0.11
N ALA A 175 -8.18 3.60 0.48
CA ALA A 175 -9.00 2.42 0.81
C ALA A 175 -8.34 1.44 1.79
N THR A 176 -7.62 1.94 2.81
CA THR A 176 -6.98 1.10 3.83
C THR A 176 -8.02 0.49 4.76
N PRO A 177 -8.04 -0.83 4.98
CA PRO A 177 -9.04 -1.51 5.80
C PRO A 177 -8.66 -1.52 7.29
N HIS A 178 -8.69 -0.37 7.95
CA HIS A 178 -8.29 -0.22 9.36
C HIS A 178 -9.04 -1.14 10.34
N LEU A 179 -10.30 -1.46 10.04
CA LEU A 179 -11.11 -2.38 10.85
C LEU A 179 -11.10 -3.82 10.33
N GLY A 180 -10.25 -4.12 9.37
CA GLY A 180 -10.22 -5.37 8.65
C GLY A 180 -11.14 -5.39 7.42
N SER A 181 -11.05 -6.44 6.64
CA SER A 181 -11.76 -6.63 5.38
C SER A 181 -12.57 -7.92 5.40
N PHE A 182 -13.76 -7.94 4.76
CA PHE A 182 -14.56 -9.16 4.62
C PHE A 182 -13.89 -10.14 3.64
N LEU A 183 -13.45 -11.27 4.16
CA LEU A 183 -12.65 -12.25 3.44
C LEU A 183 -13.37 -12.90 2.24
N GLU A 184 -14.70 -13.05 2.30
CA GLU A 184 -15.52 -13.56 1.19
C GLU A 184 -15.38 -12.71 -0.07
N LYS A 185 -15.14 -11.40 0.09
CA LYS A 185 -14.91 -10.49 -1.01
C LYS A 185 -13.53 -10.67 -1.63
N PHE A 186 -12.53 -11.09 -0.85
CA PHE A 186 -11.19 -11.44 -1.33
C PHE A 186 -11.16 -12.76 -2.10
N ALA A 187 -11.98 -13.74 -1.72
CA ALA A 187 -12.09 -15.01 -2.46
C ALA A 187 -12.62 -14.75 -3.88
N ASN A 188 -13.65 -13.94 -4.03
CA ASN A 188 -14.19 -13.55 -5.34
C ASN A 188 -13.17 -12.73 -6.16
N LEU A 189 -12.34 -11.91 -5.51
CA LEU A 189 -11.29 -11.16 -6.18
C LEU A 189 -10.17 -12.05 -6.70
N THR A 190 -9.67 -12.97 -5.87
CA THR A 190 -8.64 -13.93 -6.29
C THR A 190 -9.15 -14.80 -7.43
N THR A 191 -10.40 -15.22 -7.43
CA THR A 191 -11.02 -15.98 -8.53
C THR A 191 -11.03 -15.16 -9.81
N ASN A 192 -11.50 -13.91 -9.77
CA ASN A 192 -11.54 -13.02 -10.95
C ASN A 192 -10.15 -12.63 -11.50
N ILE A 193 -9.14 -12.55 -10.63
CA ILE A 193 -7.75 -12.27 -11.04
C ILE A 193 -7.13 -13.53 -11.65
N LEU A 194 -7.42 -14.69 -11.09
CA LEU A 194 -6.87 -15.98 -11.52
C LEU A 194 -7.49 -16.47 -12.83
N GLU A 195 -8.74 -16.11 -13.14
CA GLU A 195 -9.38 -16.36 -14.44
C GLU A 195 -8.67 -15.60 -15.59
N LYS A 196 -7.94 -14.55 -15.28
CA LYS A 196 -7.15 -13.78 -16.26
C LYS A 196 -5.74 -14.32 -16.51
N VAL A 197 -5.31 -15.36 -15.80
CA VAL A 197 -3.99 -15.99 -15.92
C VAL A 197 -4.09 -17.24 -16.82
N PRO A 198 -3.25 -17.40 -17.87
CA PRO A 198 -3.40 -18.52 -18.83
C PRO A 198 -3.23 -19.91 -18.23
N ASN A 199 -4.18 -20.72 -18.48
CA ASN A 199 -4.42 -22.20 -18.55
C ASN A 199 -3.68 -23.25 -17.70
N TRP A 200 -2.47 -23.10 -17.21
CA TRP A 200 -1.82 -24.19 -16.44
C TRP A 200 -1.98 -24.04 -14.92
N HIS A 201 -2.39 -22.87 -14.47
CA HIS A 201 -2.52 -22.52 -13.06
C HIS A 201 -3.90 -22.83 -12.46
N THR A 202 -4.93 -23.06 -13.26
CA THR A 202 -6.32 -23.26 -12.78
C THR A 202 -6.52 -24.48 -11.88
N ARG A 203 -5.74 -25.55 -12.04
CA ARG A 203 -5.76 -26.69 -11.12
C ARG A 203 -5.07 -26.43 -9.78
N LEU A 204 -4.05 -25.56 -9.78
CA LEU A 204 -3.38 -25.08 -8.57
C LEU A 204 -4.29 -24.13 -7.79
N VAL A 205 -5.03 -23.30 -8.50
CA VAL A 205 -5.93 -22.27 -7.98
C VAL A 205 -7.05 -22.85 -7.11
N GLY A 206 -7.69 -23.93 -7.52
CA GLY A 206 -8.73 -24.61 -6.71
C GLY A 206 -8.22 -25.15 -5.37
N LYS A 207 -6.92 -25.50 -5.29
CA LYS A 207 -6.25 -25.87 -4.03
C LYS A 207 -5.74 -24.67 -3.25
N VAL A 208 -5.43 -23.56 -3.94
CA VAL A 208 -4.89 -22.31 -3.37
C VAL A 208 -5.96 -21.47 -2.70
N ILE A 209 -7.23 -21.54 -3.11
CA ILE A 209 -8.36 -20.85 -2.47
C ILE A 209 -8.50 -21.22 -0.97
N ASN A 210 -8.09 -22.43 -0.59
CA ASN A 210 -8.02 -22.85 0.82
C ASN A 210 -6.68 -22.52 1.51
N LEU A 211 -5.68 -22.04 0.75
CA LEU A 211 -4.34 -21.70 1.25
C LEU A 211 -4.22 -20.19 1.37
N ARG A 212 -4.88 -19.61 2.36
CA ARG A 212 -4.78 -18.16 2.66
C ARG A 212 -3.40 -17.87 3.23
N SER A 213 -2.67 -16.93 2.60
CA SER A 213 -1.40 -16.44 3.14
C SER A 213 -1.59 -15.76 4.50
N ALA A 214 -0.53 -15.66 5.27
CA ALA A 214 -0.51 -14.95 6.54
C ALA A 214 -1.00 -13.51 6.38
N GLY A 215 -0.54 -12.81 5.34
CA GLY A 215 -0.97 -11.44 5.05
C GLY A 215 -2.47 -11.29 4.77
N ILE A 216 -3.09 -12.25 4.07
CA ILE A 216 -4.55 -12.25 3.84
C ILE A 216 -5.29 -12.48 5.16
N LYS A 217 -4.78 -13.33 6.06
CA LYS A 217 -5.37 -13.56 7.38
C LYS A 217 -5.30 -12.29 8.24
N ASP A 218 -4.15 -11.63 8.28
CA ASP A 218 -3.97 -10.37 9.01
C ASP A 218 -4.88 -9.28 8.47
N LEU A 219 -5.02 -9.19 7.14
CA LEU A 219 -5.89 -8.23 6.47
C LEU A 219 -7.37 -8.38 6.87
N ARG A 220 -7.82 -9.62 7.14
CA ARG A 220 -9.18 -9.90 7.62
C ARG A 220 -9.49 -9.17 8.92
N TYR A 221 -8.52 -9.13 9.84
CA TYR A 221 -8.69 -8.57 11.17
C TYR A 221 -8.12 -7.16 11.30
N GLY A 222 -7.33 -6.71 10.35
CA GLY A 222 -6.58 -5.46 10.41
C GLY A 222 -5.47 -5.53 11.46
N TYR A 223 -4.80 -6.68 11.57
CA TYR A 223 -3.66 -6.88 12.46
C TYR A 223 -2.47 -6.04 12.00
N LEU A 224 -1.72 -5.48 12.95
CA LEU A 224 -0.59 -4.60 12.68
C LEU A 224 0.71 -5.13 13.27
N THR A 225 0.63 -5.79 14.42
CA THR A 225 1.79 -6.22 15.19
C THR A 225 1.83 -7.73 15.35
N GLU A 226 2.98 -8.25 15.73
CA GLU A 226 3.17 -9.66 16.03
C GLU A 226 2.29 -10.11 17.20
N ALA A 227 2.07 -9.24 18.19
CA ALA A 227 1.21 -9.52 19.34
C ALA A 227 -0.27 -9.75 18.95
N ASP A 228 -0.69 -9.22 17.79
CA ASP A 228 -2.08 -9.34 17.35
C ASP A 228 -2.43 -10.77 16.89
N TRP A 229 -1.46 -11.53 16.37
CA TRP A 229 -1.69 -12.85 15.79
C TRP A 229 -0.97 -13.99 16.53
N ILE A 230 0.08 -13.72 17.28
CA ILE A 230 0.79 -14.75 18.04
C ILE A 230 -0.16 -15.39 19.05
N ASN A 231 -0.21 -16.71 19.11
CA ASN A 231 -1.11 -17.49 19.98
C ASN A 231 -2.61 -17.22 19.75
N GLN A 232 -2.99 -16.66 18.58
CA GLN A 232 -4.40 -16.51 18.18
C GLN A 232 -4.76 -17.59 17.16
N ASP A 233 -5.98 -18.14 17.31
CA ASP A 233 -6.54 -19.01 16.28
C ASP A 233 -6.90 -18.16 15.05
N PRO A 234 -6.24 -18.40 13.88
CA PRO A 234 -6.44 -17.58 12.68
C PRO A 234 -7.85 -17.73 12.07
N ASP A 235 -8.63 -18.71 12.49
CA ASP A 235 -10.00 -18.96 12.01
C ASP A 235 -11.08 -18.54 13.01
N ARG A 236 -10.71 -17.95 14.15
CA ARG A 236 -11.64 -17.52 15.19
C ARG A 236 -12.48 -16.30 14.76
N LEU A 237 -13.81 -16.44 14.81
CA LEU A 237 -14.74 -15.47 14.22
C LEU A 237 -14.99 -14.17 15.03
N PHE A 238 -14.68 -14.11 16.34
CA PHE A 238 -15.28 -13.08 17.22
C PHE A 238 -14.40 -12.40 18.28
N LYS A 239 -13.07 -12.50 18.29
CA LYS A 239 -12.29 -11.77 19.29
C LYS A 239 -11.16 -10.98 18.64
N ASN A 240 -11.22 -9.66 18.79
CA ASN A 240 -10.31 -8.73 18.17
C ASN A 240 -9.60 -7.88 19.24
N ASN A 241 -8.60 -8.46 19.89
CA ASN A 241 -7.64 -7.69 20.68
C ASN A 241 -6.52 -7.28 19.74
N LYS A 242 -6.73 -6.24 18.93
CA LYS A 242 -5.71 -5.75 18.01
C LYS A 242 -5.05 -4.49 18.53
N THR A 243 -3.79 -4.35 18.24
CA THR A 243 -3.03 -3.14 18.50
C THR A 243 -3.61 -1.99 17.67
N PRO A 244 -4.00 -0.86 18.29
CA PRO A 244 -4.42 0.30 17.53
C PRO A 244 -3.25 0.85 16.72
N PRO A 245 -3.50 1.38 15.51
CA PRO A 245 -2.45 2.04 14.76
C PRO A 245 -1.86 3.22 15.54
N PRO A 246 -0.52 3.41 15.53
CA PRO A 246 0.11 4.52 16.24
C PRO A 246 -0.35 5.85 15.62
N LYS A 247 -0.76 6.79 16.46
CA LYS A 247 -1.05 8.16 16.05
C LYS A 247 0.19 9.01 16.24
N LEU A 248 0.84 9.36 15.14
CA LEU A 248 1.97 10.28 15.15
C LEU A 248 1.44 11.72 15.19
N SER A 249 1.79 12.49 16.21
CA SER A 249 1.24 13.83 16.46
C SER A 249 1.63 14.87 15.40
N ASN A 250 2.74 14.64 14.71
CA ASN A 250 3.29 15.52 13.68
C ASN A 250 2.91 15.12 12.25
N VAL A 251 1.98 14.17 12.07
CA VAL A 251 1.58 13.62 10.76
C VAL A 251 0.14 14.03 10.45
N ALA A 252 -0.07 14.61 9.28
CA ALA A 252 -1.38 14.82 8.70
C ALA A 252 -1.84 13.54 7.98
N TYR A 253 -2.99 13.01 8.40
CA TYR A 253 -3.57 11.81 7.83
C TYR A 253 -4.71 12.18 6.89
N TYR A 254 -4.69 11.66 5.67
CA TYR A 254 -5.72 11.84 4.65
C TYR A 254 -6.25 10.49 4.23
N VAL A 255 -7.57 10.35 4.19
CA VAL A 255 -8.23 9.10 3.82
C VAL A 255 -9.00 9.30 2.53
N ILE A 256 -8.71 8.46 1.53
CA ILE A 256 -9.44 8.42 0.27
C ILE A 256 -10.09 7.05 0.14
N SER A 257 -11.42 7.04 0.03
CA SER A 257 -12.20 5.81 -0.12
C SER A 257 -12.93 5.76 -1.46
N ALA A 258 -13.27 4.56 -1.91
CA ALA A 258 -14.06 4.35 -3.12
C ALA A 258 -15.45 3.85 -2.78
N ARG A 259 -16.43 4.20 -3.60
CA ARG A 259 -17.80 3.73 -3.52
C ARG A 259 -18.33 3.38 -4.90
N LEU A 260 -18.99 2.23 -5.03
CA LEU A 260 -19.49 1.72 -6.32
C LEU A 260 -20.71 2.46 -6.86
N THR A 261 -21.51 3.08 -5.98
CA THR A 261 -22.77 3.74 -6.35
C THR A 261 -22.74 5.22 -6.04
N GLU A 262 -23.60 6.01 -6.71
CA GLU A 262 -23.74 7.45 -6.43
C GLU A 262 -24.43 7.73 -5.10
N LYS A 263 -25.35 6.86 -4.67
CA LYS A 263 -26.16 7.06 -3.47
C LYS A 263 -25.55 6.35 -2.27
N GLU A 264 -25.20 7.10 -1.26
CA GLU A 264 -24.65 6.60 0.02
C GLU A 264 -25.51 5.51 0.69
N LYS A 265 -26.86 5.64 0.56
CA LYS A 265 -27.85 4.75 1.19
C LYS A 265 -28.33 3.61 0.28
N HIS A 266 -27.74 3.43 -0.90
CA HIS A 266 -28.17 2.35 -1.79
C HIS A 266 -27.85 1.01 -1.15
N TRP A 267 -28.80 0.04 -1.19
CA TRP A 267 -28.63 -1.28 -0.56
C TRP A 267 -27.39 -2.03 -1.06
N ILE A 268 -27.00 -1.83 -2.35
CA ILE A 268 -25.77 -2.36 -2.95
C ILE A 268 -24.54 -1.75 -2.28
N SER A 269 -24.49 -0.45 -2.01
CA SER A 269 -23.38 0.19 -1.29
C SER A 269 -23.33 -0.24 0.17
N ARG A 270 -24.48 -0.58 0.75
CA ARG A 270 -24.59 -1.07 2.12
C ARG A 270 -24.17 -2.55 2.24
N LEU A 271 -24.43 -3.36 1.21
CA LEU A 271 -24.08 -4.79 1.16
C LEU A 271 -22.65 -5.02 0.63
N PHE A 272 -22.22 -4.20 -0.33
CA PHE A 272 -20.96 -4.39 -1.06
C PHE A 272 -19.95 -3.28 -0.80
N GLY A 273 -20.33 -2.08 -0.34
CA GLY A 273 -19.49 -0.91 -0.03
C GLY A 273 -18.56 -0.55 -1.21
N ASP A 274 -17.32 -0.25 -0.90
CA ASP A 274 -16.18 -0.61 -1.73
C ASP A 274 -16.10 -2.14 -1.68
N ILE A 275 -16.09 -2.85 -2.82
CA ILE A 275 -16.21 -4.33 -2.87
C ILE A 275 -15.27 -5.05 -1.89
N LEU A 276 -14.18 -4.42 -1.46
CA LEU A 276 -13.16 -4.99 -0.57
C LEU A 276 -13.12 -4.37 0.81
N VAL A 277 -13.37 -3.07 0.92
CA VAL A 277 -13.25 -2.30 2.18
C VAL A 277 -14.50 -1.45 2.37
N SER A 278 -15.18 -1.58 3.49
CA SER A 278 -16.31 -0.70 3.80
C SER A 278 -15.81 0.72 4.13
N THR A 279 -16.60 1.75 3.80
CA THR A 279 -16.31 3.14 4.16
C THR A 279 -16.02 3.28 5.67
N LYS A 280 -16.74 2.53 6.52
CA LYS A 280 -16.46 2.48 7.96
C LYS A 280 -15.06 1.93 8.28
N SER A 281 -14.61 0.90 7.58
CA SER A 281 -13.29 0.33 7.76
C SER A 281 -12.20 1.26 7.21
N ALA A 282 -12.43 1.89 6.06
CA ALA A 282 -11.49 2.84 5.48
C ALA A 282 -11.29 4.08 6.38
N THR A 283 -12.37 4.59 6.97
CA THR A 283 -12.33 5.76 7.86
C THR A 283 -12.13 5.41 9.34
N ALA A 284 -11.90 4.11 9.67
CA ALA A 284 -11.79 3.61 11.04
C ALA A 284 -12.95 4.00 11.99
N ARG A 285 -14.14 4.31 11.45
CA ARG A 285 -15.33 4.68 12.24
C ARG A 285 -15.99 3.44 12.84
N SER A 286 -15.64 3.10 14.06
CA SER A 286 -16.30 2.07 14.88
C SER A 286 -16.74 2.68 16.20
N LYS A 287 -17.81 2.12 16.82
CA LYS A 287 -18.26 2.54 18.15
C LYS A 287 -17.18 2.36 19.24
N ASN A 288 -16.22 1.46 19.00
CA ASN A 288 -15.09 1.20 19.88
C ASN A 288 -13.77 1.81 19.35
N ALA A 289 -13.78 2.50 18.20
CA ALA A 289 -12.60 3.11 17.60
C ALA A 289 -12.52 4.61 17.94
N ALA A 290 -12.57 4.94 19.24
CA ALA A 290 -12.28 6.30 19.71
C ALA A 290 -10.85 6.76 19.35
N GLU A 291 -10.00 5.84 18.85
CA GLU A 291 -8.57 6.04 18.65
C GLU A 291 -8.20 6.50 17.23
N PHE A 292 -9.08 6.35 16.24
CA PHE A 292 -8.83 6.74 14.84
C PHE A 292 -9.98 7.58 14.27
N ASN A 293 -10.28 8.70 14.89
CA ASN A 293 -11.17 9.69 14.30
C ASN A 293 -10.37 10.53 13.29
N PHE A 294 -10.32 10.08 12.04
CA PHE A 294 -9.95 10.97 10.96
C PHE A 294 -10.97 12.11 10.89
N THR A 295 -10.49 13.34 10.85
CA THR A 295 -11.37 14.50 10.70
C THR A 295 -12.11 14.40 9.36
N THR A 296 -13.35 14.85 9.32
CA THR A 296 -14.17 14.84 8.09
C THR A 296 -13.51 15.62 6.97
N ASP A 297 -12.75 16.66 7.30
CA ASP A 297 -12.05 17.53 6.35
C ASP A 297 -10.87 16.84 5.64
N ASN A 298 -10.37 15.75 6.20
CA ASN A 298 -9.28 14.94 5.66
C ASN A 298 -9.78 13.62 5.03
N HIS A 299 -11.08 13.49 4.80
CA HIS A 299 -11.67 12.34 4.13
C HIS A 299 -12.30 12.74 2.80
N PHE A 300 -11.99 11.98 1.75
CA PHE A 300 -12.59 12.10 0.43
C PHE A 300 -13.12 10.73 -0.03
N GLU A 301 -14.35 10.70 -0.54
CA GLU A 301 -14.97 9.49 -1.07
C GLU A 301 -15.26 9.66 -2.56
N LEU A 302 -14.68 8.80 -3.39
CA LEU A 302 -14.89 8.79 -4.83
C LEU A 302 -16.01 7.80 -5.20
N ALA A 303 -17.12 8.34 -5.72
CA ALA A 303 -18.26 7.53 -6.19
C ALA A 303 -17.96 6.87 -7.56
N LYS A 304 -18.70 5.78 -7.89
CA LYS A 304 -18.56 5.01 -9.14
C LYS A 304 -17.13 4.54 -9.42
N THR A 305 -16.40 4.19 -8.39
CA THR A 305 -14.98 3.82 -8.48
C THR A 305 -14.75 2.49 -7.81
N TYR A 306 -13.95 1.63 -8.43
CA TYR A 306 -13.50 0.37 -7.87
C TYR A 306 -12.24 0.57 -7.03
N HIS A 307 -12.07 -0.29 -6.02
CA HIS A 307 -10.95 -0.28 -5.08
C HIS A 307 -9.57 -0.10 -5.75
N PHE A 308 -9.29 -0.89 -6.79
CA PHE A 308 -8.00 -0.86 -7.50
C PHE A 308 -7.79 0.37 -8.39
N GLN A 309 -8.83 1.12 -8.69
CA GLN A 309 -8.70 2.33 -9.49
C GLN A 309 -8.12 3.50 -8.69
N LEU A 310 -8.16 3.44 -7.35
CA LEU A 310 -7.69 4.54 -6.51
C LEU A 310 -6.19 4.81 -6.64
N GLN A 311 -5.39 3.82 -6.99
CA GLN A 311 -3.93 3.98 -7.12
C GLN A 311 -3.48 4.45 -8.52
N ALA A 312 -4.42 4.57 -9.48
CA ALA A 312 -4.13 4.99 -10.85
C ALA A 312 -5.25 5.87 -11.42
N SER A 313 -5.70 6.88 -10.65
CA SER A 313 -6.82 7.77 -11.00
C SER A 313 -6.40 9.23 -10.93
N GLU A 314 -6.58 9.96 -12.03
CA GLU A 314 -6.34 11.41 -12.08
C GLU A 314 -7.17 12.16 -11.04
N LYS A 315 -8.43 11.77 -10.82
CA LYS A 315 -9.30 12.40 -9.81
C LYS A 315 -8.78 12.21 -8.37
N VAL A 316 -8.16 11.06 -8.10
CA VAL A 316 -7.54 10.80 -6.80
C VAL A 316 -6.27 11.64 -6.66
N TYR A 317 -5.47 11.74 -7.71
CA TYR A 317 -4.28 12.60 -7.70
C TYR A 317 -4.64 14.07 -7.47
N GLU A 318 -5.63 14.61 -8.17
CA GLU A 318 -6.12 15.96 -7.96
C GLU A 318 -6.58 16.19 -6.51
N GLN A 319 -7.20 15.20 -5.89
CA GLN A 319 -7.57 15.31 -4.48
C GLN A 319 -6.35 15.28 -3.54
N ILE A 320 -5.34 14.45 -3.83
CA ILE A 320 -4.07 14.46 -3.11
C ILE A 320 -3.42 15.85 -3.22
N LYS A 321 -3.36 16.41 -4.43
CA LYS A 321 -2.86 17.76 -4.70
C LYS A 321 -3.58 18.83 -3.87
N ASN A 322 -4.92 18.80 -3.86
CA ASN A 322 -5.74 19.71 -3.05
C ASN A 322 -5.44 19.59 -1.53
N PHE A 323 -5.21 18.37 -1.03
CA PHE A 323 -4.85 18.16 0.36
C PHE A 323 -3.45 18.70 0.67
N MET A 324 -2.48 18.50 -0.21
CA MET A 324 -1.10 18.99 -0.04
C MET A 324 -1.04 20.52 -0.06
N GLN A 325 -1.76 21.18 -0.96
CA GLN A 325 -1.84 22.64 -1.03
C GLN A 325 -2.46 23.26 0.22
N ARG A 326 -3.49 22.60 0.81
CA ARG A 326 -4.07 23.05 2.09
C ARG A 326 -3.09 22.94 3.25
N HIS A 327 -2.25 21.92 3.23
CA HIS A 327 -1.24 21.70 4.28
C HIS A 327 -0.06 22.68 4.14
N ASN A 328 0.25 23.13 2.94
CA ASN A 328 1.36 24.02 2.59
C ASN A 328 0.86 25.13 1.64
N PRO A 329 0.16 26.17 2.15
CA PRO A 329 -0.45 27.21 1.30
C PRO A 329 0.55 28.04 0.50
N ASN A 330 1.85 27.92 0.77
CA ASN A 330 2.93 28.62 0.05
C ASN A 330 3.48 27.84 -1.17
N ILE A 331 2.90 26.69 -1.50
CA ILE A 331 3.26 25.93 -2.70
C ILE A 331 2.28 26.34 -3.81
N PRO A 332 2.78 26.72 -5.01
CA PRO A 332 1.98 27.21 -6.13
C PRO A 332 0.96 26.20 -6.68
#